data_3546d3a8f721d5b633083ce4433bf209
#
_entry.id   3546d3a8f721d5b633083ce4433bf209
#
_cell.length_a   1.000
_cell.length_b   1.000
_cell.length_c   1.000
_cell.angle_alpha   90.00
_cell.angle_beta   90.00
_cell.angle_gamma   90.00
#
_symmetry.space_group_name_H-M   'P 1'
#
loop_
_entity.id
_entity.type
_entity.pdbx_description
1 polymer ?
#
loop_
_entity_poly.entity_id
_entity_poly.type
_entity_poly.pdbx_seq_one_letter_code
_entity_poly.pdbx_strand_id
1 'polypeptide(L)'
;MVKNVFKKLGKKQKNNKGFSLVELIVVIAIMAVLVGVLAPQLIKYVEKSREATDIQNCDSIATTLKTYYSDKEGAPDTIKVTVSKDVDPVIDPTTQTPLKDTGLETTRLKGTKWDGNIDITYTSATGKITYSASSDYYTATGTDDQIKPKN
;
A
#
# COMPACT_ATOMS: atom_id res chain seq x y z
N MET A 1 55.87 -46.77 24.41
CA MET A 1 55.50 -45.36 24.70
C MET A 1 54.34 -44.79 23.84
N VAL A 2 53.43 -45.58 23.38
CA VAL A 2 52.33 -45.06 22.51
C VAL A 2 50.98 -45.31 23.11
N LYS A 3 50.81 -45.93 24.26
CA LYS A 3 49.53 -46.28 24.89
C LYS A 3 48.86 -45.18 25.71
N ASN A 4 49.50 -44.02 25.92
CA ASN A 4 48.94 -42.97 26.80
C ASN A 4 48.44 -41.72 26.07
N VAL A 5 48.53 -41.64 24.73
CA VAL A 5 48.10 -40.48 23.98
C VAL A 5 46.58 -40.49 23.66
N PHE A 6 46.00 -41.69 23.62
CA PHE A 6 44.56 -41.83 23.29
C PHE A 6 43.59 -41.68 24.47
N LYS A 7 44.10 -41.48 25.69
CA LYS A 7 43.25 -41.35 26.89
C LYS A 7 42.82 -39.92 27.19
N LYS A 8 43.24 -38.90 26.44
CA LYS A 8 42.90 -37.47 26.64
C LYS A 8 41.93 -36.89 25.63
N LEU A 9 41.40 -37.69 24.73
CA LEU A 9 40.28 -37.30 23.87
C LEU A 9 38.91 -37.68 24.47
N GLY A 10 38.89 -37.69 25.82
CA GLY A 10 37.69 -37.97 26.58
C GLY A 10 36.81 -36.75 26.72
N LYS A 11 35.71 -36.78 26.02
CA LYS A 11 34.42 -36.16 26.42
C LYS A 11 34.42 -34.65 26.66
N LYS A 12 34.42 -33.85 25.59
CA LYS A 12 33.60 -32.63 25.62
C LYS A 12 32.14 -33.07 25.65
N GLN A 13 31.60 -33.28 26.84
CA GLN A 13 30.15 -33.33 27.00
C GLN A 13 29.61 -31.98 26.59
N LYS A 14 29.05 -31.89 25.36
CA LYS A 14 28.12 -30.82 25.02
C LYS A 14 26.97 -30.96 25.99
N ASN A 15 26.85 -30.02 26.92
CA ASN A 15 25.62 -29.81 27.69
C ASN A 15 24.55 -29.37 26.73
N ASN A 16 23.96 -30.30 26.01
CA ASN A 16 22.71 -30.12 25.29
C ASN A 16 21.62 -30.10 26.37
N LYS A 17 21.46 -28.94 27.02
CA LYS A 17 20.23 -28.67 27.76
C LYS A 17 19.12 -28.60 26.72
N GLY A 18 18.46 -29.71 26.46
CA GLY A 18 17.25 -29.75 25.64
C GLY A 18 16.16 -28.92 26.31
N PHE A 19 15.38 -28.19 25.50
CA PHE A 19 14.19 -27.51 26.00
C PHE A 19 13.23 -28.54 26.63
N SER A 20 12.66 -28.17 27.76
CA SER A 20 11.58 -28.93 28.39
C SER A 20 10.32 -28.88 27.49
N LEU A 21 9.60 -29.97 27.40
CA LEU A 21 8.33 -30.04 26.68
C LEU A 21 7.33 -28.99 27.24
N VAL A 22 7.37 -28.75 28.54
CA VAL A 22 6.54 -27.72 29.21
C VAL A 22 6.90 -26.31 28.76
N GLU A 23 8.19 -25.97 28.65
CA GLU A 23 8.65 -24.67 28.15
C GLU A 23 8.13 -24.43 26.72
N LEU A 24 8.17 -25.45 25.88
CA LEU A 24 7.67 -25.33 24.52
C LEU A 24 6.15 -25.09 24.50
N ILE A 25 5.39 -25.87 25.29
CA ILE A 25 3.93 -25.71 25.36
C ILE A 25 3.54 -24.32 25.87
N VAL A 26 4.21 -23.80 26.90
CA VAL A 26 3.95 -22.47 27.45
C VAL A 26 4.23 -21.39 26.40
N VAL A 27 5.31 -21.49 25.65
CA VAL A 27 5.63 -20.52 24.59
C VAL A 27 4.57 -20.50 23.51
N ILE A 28 4.18 -21.67 22.98
CA ILE A 28 3.15 -21.71 21.93
C ILE A 28 1.78 -21.23 22.43
N ALA A 29 1.44 -21.47 23.71
CA ALA A 29 0.21 -20.97 24.30
C ALA A 29 0.20 -19.43 24.40
N ILE A 30 1.32 -18.82 24.84
CA ILE A 30 1.46 -17.36 24.86
C ILE A 30 1.39 -16.79 23.44
N MET A 31 2.09 -17.38 22.49
CA MET A 31 2.07 -16.93 21.10
C MET A 31 0.64 -17.01 20.51
N ALA A 32 -0.09 -18.08 20.77
CA ALA A 32 -1.47 -18.22 20.31
C ALA A 32 -2.39 -17.10 20.83
N VAL A 33 -2.27 -16.75 22.12
CA VAL A 33 -3.04 -15.65 22.74
C VAL A 33 -2.65 -14.30 22.09
N LEU A 34 -1.35 -14.03 21.96
CA LEU A 34 -0.87 -12.77 21.38
C LEU A 34 -1.33 -12.62 19.92
N VAL A 35 -1.18 -13.65 19.10
CA VAL A 35 -1.63 -13.62 17.70
C VAL A 35 -3.14 -13.46 17.61
N GLY A 36 -3.91 -14.16 18.46
CA GLY A 36 -5.36 -14.07 18.48
C GLY A 36 -5.89 -12.65 18.72
N VAL A 37 -5.19 -11.86 19.55
CA VAL A 37 -5.58 -10.48 19.86
C VAL A 37 -5.03 -9.48 18.84
N LEU A 38 -3.79 -9.65 18.39
CA LEU A 38 -3.10 -8.66 17.53
C LEU A 38 -3.46 -8.79 16.06
N ALA A 39 -3.75 -10.01 15.56
CA ALA A 39 -3.99 -10.21 14.14
C ALA A 39 -5.16 -9.38 13.58
N PRO A 40 -6.34 -9.28 14.23
CA PRO A 40 -7.44 -8.47 13.72
C PRO A 40 -7.09 -6.97 13.64
N GLN A 41 -6.33 -6.47 14.59
CA GLN A 41 -5.90 -5.07 14.61
C GLN A 41 -4.86 -4.79 13.52
N LEU A 42 -3.90 -5.69 13.35
CA LEU A 42 -2.87 -5.57 12.32
C LEU A 42 -3.48 -5.51 10.92
N ILE A 43 -4.47 -6.36 10.63
CA ILE A 43 -5.16 -6.36 9.33
C ILE A 43 -5.79 -4.98 9.05
N LYS A 44 -6.45 -4.37 10.04
CA LYS A 44 -7.03 -3.02 9.90
C LYS A 44 -5.97 -1.95 9.62
N TYR A 45 -4.83 -1.99 10.29
CA TYR A 45 -3.75 -1.02 10.07
C TYR A 45 -3.10 -1.20 8.70
N VAL A 46 -2.88 -2.45 8.27
CA VAL A 46 -2.36 -2.73 6.92
C VAL A 46 -3.31 -2.21 5.85
N GLU A 47 -4.61 -2.39 6.03
CA GLU A 47 -5.61 -1.91 5.08
C GLU A 47 -5.62 -0.37 4.98
N LYS A 48 -5.64 0.33 6.12
CA LYS A 48 -5.51 1.79 6.14
C LYS A 48 -4.21 2.28 5.48
N SER A 49 -3.11 1.56 5.66
CA SER A 49 -1.83 1.89 5.01
C SER A 49 -1.90 1.74 3.50
N ARG A 50 -2.59 0.70 3.00
CA ARG A 50 -2.80 0.51 1.55
C ARG A 50 -3.64 1.63 0.97
N GLU A 51 -4.75 1.99 1.62
CA GLU A 51 -5.61 3.08 1.17
C GLU A 51 -4.88 4.44 1.20
N ALA A 52 -4.07 4.71 2.23
CA ALA A 52 -3.24 5.91 2.28
C ALA A 52 -2.20 5.96 1.14
N THR A 53 -1.62 4.81 0.78
CA THR A 53 -0.72 4.70 -0.38
C THR A 53 -1.46 4.96 -1.68
N ASP A 54 -2.69 4.45 -1.82
CA ASP A 54 -3.53 4.68 -3.00
C ASP A 54 -3.83 6.18 -3.16
N ILE A 55 -4.14 6.88 -2.07
CA ILE A 55 -4.33 8.35 -2.08
C ILE A 55 -3.06 9.05 -2.53
N GLN A 56 -1.91 8.69 -1.99
CA GLN A 56 -0.63 9.29 -2.37
C GLN A 56 -0.33 9.09 -3.86
N ASN A 57 -0.63 7.93 -4.40
CA ASN A 57 -0.50 7.64 -5.82
C ASN A 57 -1.45 8.51 -6.66
N CYS A 58 -2.69 8.68 -6.22
CA CYS A 58 -3.65 9.56 -6.88
C CYS A 58 -3.21 11.02 -6.85
N ASP A 59 -2.64 11.51 -5.74
CA ASP A 59 -2.07 12.85 -5.65
C ASP A 59 -0.86 13.03 -6.58
N SER A 60 -0.06 11.98 -6.76
CA SER A 60 1.04 11.98 -7.74
C SER A 60 0.51 12.07 -9.18
N ILE A 61 -0.56 11.34 -9.50
CA ILE A 61 -1.25 11.45 -10.79
C ILE A 61 -1.80 12.87 -10.99
N ALA A 62 -2.45 13.44 -9.99
CA ALA A 62 -2.98 14.81 -10.05
C ALA A 62 -1.88 15.85 -10.30
N THR A 63 -0.75 15.73 -9.62
CA THR A 63 0.42 16.60 -9.82
C THR A 63 0.98 16.45 -11.23
N THR A 64 1.06 15.22 -11.74
CA THR A 64 1.49 14.95 -13.11
C THR A 64 0.57 15.60 -14.13
N LEU A 65 -0.76 15.49 -13.95
CA LEU A 65 -1.72 16.17 -14.83
C LEU A 65 -1.55 17.69 -14.81
N LYS A 66 -1.42 18.29 -13.62
CA LYS A 66 -1.15 19.74 -13.50
C LYS A 66 0.10 20.14 -14.24
N THR A 67 1.20 19.43 -14.02
CA THR A 67 2.50 19.78 -14.65
C THR A 67 2.44 19.58 -16.17
N TYR A 68 1.80 18.52 -16.63
CA TYR A 68 1.74 18.21 -18.05
C TYR A 68 0.86 19.19 -18.85
N TYR A 69 -0.24 19.67 -18.26
CA TYR A 69 -1.22 20.50 -18.97
C TYR A 69 -1.12 21.99 -18.64
N SER A 70 -0.31 22.40 -17.65
CA SER A 70 -0.20 23.81 -17.26
C SER A 70 0.27 24.73 -18.39
N ASP A 71 1.16 24.23 -19.24
CA ASP A 71 1.80 25.02 -20.29
C ASP A 71 1.38 24.55 -21.69
N LYS A 72 0.34 23.73 -21.80
CA LYS A 72 -0.04 23.10 -23.07
C LYS A 72 -1.19 23.83 -23.72
N GLU A 73 -0.89 24.50 -24.84
CA GLU A 73 -1.93 25.08 -25.70
C GLU A 73 -2.79 23.98 -26.33
N GLY A 74 -4.10 24.19 -26.35
CA GLY A 74 -5.05 23.22 -26.92
C GLY A 74 -5.29 21.99 -26.04
N ALA A 75 -5.00 22.07 -24.73
CA ALA A 75 -5.39 21.05 -23.78
C ALA A 75 -6.93 20.88 -23.75
N PRO A 76 -7.46 19.66 -23.62
CA PRO A 76 -8.88 19.47 -23.39
C PRO A 76 -9.39 20.25 -22.18
N ASP A 77 -10.63 20.73 -22.20
CA ASP A 77 -11.24 21.48 -21.11
C ASP A 77 -11.21 20.69 -19.79
N THR A 78 -11.43 19.40 -19.88
CA THR A 78 -11.45 18.49 -18.75
C THR A 78 -10.72 17.20 -19.09
N ILE A 79 -9.85 16.78 -18.22
CA ILE A 79 -9.14 15.49 -18.29
C ILE A 79 -9.49 14.69 -17.06
N LYS A 80 -10.00 13.47 -17.27
CA LYS A 80 -10.36 12.55 -16.21
C LYS A 80 -9.44 11.34 -16.21
N VAL A 81 -8.90 10.99 -15.07
CA VAL A 81 -8.16 9.74 -14.84
C VAL A 81 -8.94 8.89 -13.85
N THR A 82 -9.30 7.70 -14.26
CA THR A 82 -9.98 6.70 -13.42
C THR A 82 -8.97 5.66 -12.99
N VAL A 83 -8.72 5.55 -11.70
CA VAL A 83 -7.84 4.55 -11.08
C VAL A 83 -8.69 3.47 -10.45
N SER A 84 -8.44 2.22 -10.80
CA SER A 84 -9.21 1.05 -10.35
C SER A 84 -8.31 -0.05 -9.76
N LYS A 85 -8.91 -1.11 -9.23
CA LYS A 85 -8.17 -2.26 -8.66
C LYS A 85 -7.60 -3.18 -9.72
N ASP A 86 -8.36 -3.45 -10.77
CA ASP A 86 -8.11 -4.56 -11.69
C ASP A 86 -7.53 -4.13 -13.04
N VAL A 87 -7.69 -2.84 -13.36
CA VAL A 87 -7.29 -2.27 -14.65
C VAL A 87 -6.34 -1.10 -14.42
N ASP A 88 -5.42 -0.91 -15.35
CA ASP A 88 -4.52 0.24 -15.34
C ASP A 88 -5.32 1.55 -15.51
N PRO A 89 -4.79 2.69 -15.05
CA PRO A 89 -5.50 3.96 -15.12
C PRO A 89 -5.98 4.28 -16.53
N VAL A 90 -7.25 4.64 -16.62
CA VAL A 90 -7.88 5.07 -17.87
C VAL A 90 -7.94 6.59 -17.90
N ILE A 91 -7.44 7.18 -18.98
CA ILE A 91 -7.44 8.63 -19.19
C ILE A 91 -8.48 8.97 -20.26
N ASP A 92 -9.33 9.93 -19.96
CA ASP A 92 -10.34 10.45 -20.88
C ASP A 92 -10.20 12.00 -20.97
N PRO A 93 -10.04 12.55 -22.18
CA PRO A 93 -9.86 11.89 -23.48
C PRO A 93 -8.49 11.21 -23.65
N THR A 94 -8.47 10.06 -24.31
CA THR A 94 -7.29 9.19 -24.48
C THR A 94 -6.22 9.72 -25.43
N THR A 95 -6.38 10.92 -25.95
CA THR A 95 -5.50 11.51 -26.96
C THR A 95 -4.09 11.83 -26.49
N GLN A 96 -3.84 11.77 -25.17
CA GLN A 96 -2.55 12.13 -24.58
C GLN A 96 -2.22 11.20 -23.41
N THR A 97 -0.94 10.84 -23.26
CA THR A 97 -0.47 9.90 -22.23
C THR A 97 0.43 10.58 -21.20
N PRO A 98 -0.12 11.47 -20.33
CA PRO A 98 0.69 12.21 -19.36
C PRO A 98 1.35 11.30 -18.33
N LEU A 99 0.84 10.07 -18.12
CA LEU A 99 1.34 9.16 -17.11
C LEU A 99 2.49 8.27 -17.60
N LYS A 100 2.71 8.15 -18.90
CA LYS A 100 3.64 7.19 -19.50
C LYS A 100 5.09 7.39 -19.04
N ASP A 101 5.52 8.64 -18.93
CA ASP A 101 6.91 8.97 -18.57
C ASP A 101 7.18 9.01 -17.06
N THR A 102 6.14 8.79 -16.25
CA THR A 102 6.19 8.88 -14.77
C THR A 102 6.11 7.53 -14.08
N GLY A 103 5.85 6.46 -14.81
CA GLY A 103 5.64 5.12 -14.24
C GLY A 103 4.31 4.97 -13.50
N LEU A 104 3.40 5.94 -13.66
CA LEU A 104 2.08 5.92 -13.02
C LEU A 104 1.00 5.23 -13.88
N GLU A 105 1.33 4.85 -15.11
CA GLU A 105 0.42 4.18 -16.05
C GLU A 105 -0.08 2.81 -15.57
N THR A 106 0.61 2.19 -14.63
CA THR A 106 0.23 0.87 -14.06
C THR A 106 -0.23 0.96 -12.61
N THR A 107 -0.52 2.16 -12.12
CA THR A 107 -0.95 2.39 -10.75
C THR A 107 -2.35 1.83 -10.52
N ARG A 108 -2.49 0.87 -9.61
CA ARG A 108 -3.78 0.25 -9.26
C ARG A 108 -4.07 0.41 -7.77
N LEU A 109 -5.36 0.47 -7.41
CA LEU A 109 -5.79 0.52 -6.03
C LEU A 109 -5.47 -0.80 -5.31
N LYS A 110 -4.85 -0.71 -4.15
CA LYS A 110 -4.47 -1.84 -3.30
C LYS A 110 -5.37 -1.99 -2.08
N GLY A 111 -6.02 -0.91 -1.68
CA GLY A 111 -6.99 -0.93 -0.59
C GLY A 111 -8.23 -1.73 -0.97
N THR A 112 -8.66 -2.65 -0.12
CA THR A 112 -9.83 -3.51 -0.38
C THR A 112 -11.14 -2.82 -0.04
N LYS A 113 -11.08 -1.74 0.72
CA LYS A 113 -12.22 -0.99 1.26
C LYS A 113 -12.69 0.18 0.38
N TRP A 114 -12.06 0.38 -0.78
CA TRP A 114 -12.59 1.31 -1.77
C TRP A 114 -13.91 0.76 -2.36
N ASP A 115 -14.96 1.57 -2.33
CA ASP A 115 -16.29 1.21 -2.82
C ASP A 115 -16.37 1.17 -4.35
N GLY A 116 -15.30 1.59 -5.02
CA GLY A 116 -15.20 1.63 -6.48
C GLY A 116 -13.86 2.21 -6.93
N ASN A 117 -13.91 3.00 -7.98
CA ASN A 117 -12.75 3.67 -8.54
C ASN A 117 -12.49 5.01 -7.84
N ILE A 118 -11.26 5.50 -7.97
CA ILE A 118 -10.93 6.89 -7.68
C ILE A 118 -10.87 7.62 -9.01
N ASP A 119 -11.71 8.63 -9.18
CA ASP A 119 -11.71 9.51 -10.34
C ASP A 119 -10.99 10.81 -9.99
N ILE A 120 -10.00 11.17 -10.79
CA ILE A 120 -9.20 12.38 -10.68
C ILE A 120 -9.53 13.23 -11.90
N THR A 121 -10.11 14.39 -11.69
CA THR A 121 -10.51 15.29 -12.78
C THR A 121 -9.71 16.58 -12.72
N TYR A 122 -8.98 16.88 -13.79
CA TYR A 122 -8.29 18.13 -14.01
C TYR A 122 -9.09 19.03 -14.94
N THR A 123 -9.27 20.31 -14.57
CA THR A 123 -9.95 21.33 -15.38
C THR A 123 -8.92 22.33 -15.89
N SER A 124 -8.69 22.37 -17.19
CA SER A 124 -7.61 23.18 -17.80
C SER A 124 -7.82 24.67 -17.59
N ALA A 125 -9.06 25.18 -17.70
CA ALA A 125 -9.37 26.60 -17.56
C ALA A 125 -9.02 27.17 -16.17
N THR A 126 -9.04 26.35 -15.12
CA THR A 126 -8.82 26.78 -13.71
C THR A 126 -7.58 26.16 -13.09
N GLY A 127 -6.94 25.18 -13.73
CA GLY A 127 -5.86 24.38 -13.15
C GLY A 127 -6.29 23.55 -11.94
N LYS A 128 -7.61 23.37 -11.74
CA LYS A 128 -8.18 22.72 -10.55
C LYS A 128 -8.21 21.23 -10.72
N ILE A 129 -7.89 20.52 -9.62
CA ILE A 129 -8.13 19.06 -9.49
C ILE A 129 -9.32 18.83 -8.59
N THR A 130 -10.17 17.90 -8.97
CA THR A 130 -11.23 17.37 -8.13
C THR A 130 -11.15 15.85 -8.08
N TYR A 131 -11.53 15.30 -6.93
CA TYR A 131 -11.56 13.86 -6.73
C TYR A 131 -13.00 13.39 -6.51
N SER A 132 -13.30 12.20 -7.00
CA SER A 132 -14.50 11.45 -6.64
C SER A 132 -14.06 10.07 -6.18
N ALA A 133 -14.20 9.80 -4.90
CA ALA A 133 -13.79 8.54 -4.30
C ALA A 133 -14.59 8.26 -3.03
N SER A 134 -14.80 6.99 -2.71
CA SER A 134 -15.35 6.56 -1.43
C SER A 134 -14.77 5.25 -0.98
N SER A 135 -14.59 5.12 0.33
CA SER A 135 -14.18 3.89 1.00
C SER A 135 -14.77 3.84 2.41
N ASP A 136 -14.50 2.78 3.16
CA ASP A 136 -14.88 2.72 4.57
C ASP A 136 -14.13 3.75 5.44
N TYR A 137 -12.95 4.22 5.01
CA TYR A 137 -12.09 5.12 5.77
C TYR A 137 -11.96 6.52 5.19
N TYR A 138 -12.15 6.67 3.88
CA TYR A 138 -11.91 7.91 3.16
C TYR A 138 -13.07 8.25 2.25
N THR A 139 -13.25 9.53 1.99
CA THR A 139 -14.23 10.04 1.05
C THR A 139 -13.70 11.27 0.32
N ALA A 140 -14.12 11.44 -0.92
CA ALA A 140 -13.99 12.67 -1.67
C ALA A 140 -15.22 12.84 -2.54
N THR A 141 -15.85 13.99 -2.48
CA THR A 141 -17.02 14.35 -3.30
C THR A 141 -16.86 15.77 -3.84
N GLY A 142 -16.84 15.86 -5.13
CA GLY A 142 -17.17 16.99 -6.02
C GLY A 142 -16.50 18.35 -5.85
N THR A 143 -16.18 18.81 -4.68
CA THR A 143 -15.70 20.19 -4.45
C THR A 143 -14.38 20.28 -3.68
N ASP A 144 -13.93 19.23 -3.08
CA ASP A 144 -12.71 19.20 -2.30
C ASP A 144 -11.53 18.70 -3.15
N ASP A 145 -10.44 19.44 -3.13
CA ASP A 145 -9.20 19.11 -3.82
C ASP A 145 -8.41 17.97 -3.15
N GLN A 146 -9.00 17.25 -2.20
CA GLN A 146 -8.33 16.20 -1.43
C GLN A 146 -9.30 15.09 -1.02
N ILE A 147 -8.77 13.87 -0.99
CA ILE A 147 -9.44 12.73 -0.36
C ILE A 147 -9.20 12.83 1.15
N LYS A 148 -10.26 12.85 1.92
CA LYS A 148 -10.21 13.02 3.39
C LYS A 148 -10.66 11.77 4.12
N PRO A 149 -10.11 11.50 5.34
CA PRO A 149 -10.67 10.48 6.21
C PRO A 149 -12.13 10.77 6.53
N LYS A 150 -12.93 9.72 6.64
CA LYS A 150 -14.30 9.81 7.19
C LYS A 150 -14.21 10.08 8.70
N ASN A 151 -14.95 11.03 9.19
CA ASN A 151 -15.11 11.31 10.62
C ASN A 151 -15.95 10.23 11.31
#